data_6fee1369e2252bdb71080265cf7307ff
#
_entry.id   6fee1369e2252bdb71080265cf7307ff
#
_cell.length_a   1.000
_cell.length_b   1.000
_cell.length_c   1.000
_cell.angle_alpha   90.00
_cell.angle_beta   90.00
_cell.angle_gamma   90.00
#
_symmetry.space_group_name_H-M   'P 1'
#
loop_
_entity.id
_entity.type
_entity.pdbx_description
1 polymer ?
#
loop_
_entity_poly.entity_id
_entity_poly.type
_entity_poly.pdbx_seq_one_letter_code
_entity_poly.pdbx_strand_id
1 'polypeptide(L)' 'MGAITEERRSQLARILVTEGSVKVGVLAERFGVSTETIRKDLIFLEKEGLAKKSHGGAVSSGALFERPL' A
#
# COMPACT_ATOMS: atom_id res chain seq x y z
N MET A 1 -10.74 11.77 -10.37
CA MET A 1 -11.15 12.22 -9.06
C MET A 1 -10.07 11.97 -8.06
N GLY A 2 -9.35 13.01 -7.73
CA GLY A 2 -8.24 12.88 -6.82
C GLY A 2 -8.65 12.43 -5.43
N ALA A 3 -9.84 12.85 -4.99
CA ALA A 3 -10.27 12.54 -3.64
C ALA A 3 -10.43 11.03 -3.43
N ILE A 4 -11.00 10.34 -4.42
CA ILE A 4 -11.19 8.90 -4.28
C ILE A 4 -9.84 8.19 -4.26
N THR A 5 -8.93 8.61 -5.13
CA THR A 5 -7.61 8.01 -5.18
C THR A 5 -6.85 8.25 -3.89
N GLU A 6 -6.90 9.47 -3.38
CA GLU A 6 -6.19 9.79 -2.16
C GLU A 6 -6.74 9.02 -0.97
N GLU A 7 -8.05 8.88 -0.91
CA GLU A 7 -8.67 8.13 0.16
C GLU A 7 -8.24 6.67 0.10
N ARG A 8 -8.22 6.10 -1.09
CA ARG A 8 -7.80 4.71 -1.23
C ARG A 8 -6.35 4.54 -0.81
N ARG A 9 -5.47 5.43 -1.25
CA ARG A 9 -4.06 5.34 -0.90
C ARG A 9 -3.84 5.51 0.59
N SER A 10 -4.63 6.38 1.21
CA SER A 10 -4.56 6.56 2.65
C SER A 10 -4.94 5.28 3.37
N GLN A 11 -6.00 4.62 2.90
CA GLN A 11 -6.40 3.36 3.51
C GLN A 11 -5.38 2.26 3.27
N LEU A 12 -4.78 2.24 2.10
CA LEU A 12 -3.73 1.25 1.82
C LEU A 12 -2.55 1.44 2.75
N ALA A 13 -2.16 2.67 2.98
CA ALA A 13 -1.06 2.94 3.90
C ALA A 13 -1.38 2.45 5.29
N ARG A 14 -2.61 2.67 5.71
CA ARG A 14 -3.05 2.22 7.02
C ARG A 14 -3.04 0.70 7.13
N ILE A 15 -3.50 0.03 6.08
CA ILE A 15 -3.49 -1.42 6.06
C ILE A 15 -2.06 -1.95 6.15
N LEU A 16 -1.14 -1.32 5.43
CA LEU A 16 0.25 -1.71 5.47
C LEU A 16 0.81 -1.62 6.88
N VAL A 17 0.52 -0.54 7.57
CA VAL A 17 1.01 -0.36 8.93
C VAL A 17 0.39 -1.40 9.86
N THR A 18 -0.90 -1.64 9.70
CA THR A 18 -1.61 -2.54 10.59
C THR A 18 -1.25 -4.00 10.35
N GLU A 19 -1.17 -4.41 9.09
CA GLU A 19 -1.00 -5.82 8.76
C GLU A 19 0.41 -6.16 8.34
N GLY A 20 1.21 -5.18 8.02
CA GLY A 20 2.60 -5.41 7.66
C GLY A 20 2.83 -5.77 6.21
N SER A 21 1.85 -6.34 5.54
CA SER A 21 1.98 -6.70 4.14
C SER A 21 0.62 -6.76 3.51
N VAL A 22 0.59 -6.62 2.18
CA VAL A 22 -0.66 -6.67 1.43
C VAL A 22 -0.40 -7.38 0.11
N LYS A 23 -1.47 -7.93 -0.47
CA LYS A 23 -1.40 -8.57 -1.76
C LYS A 23 -2.28 -7.83 -2.74
N VAL A 24 -1.74 -7.63 -3.94
CA VAL A 24 -2.41 -6.83 -4.97
C VAL A 24 -3.80 -7.38 -5.27
N GLY A 25 -3.90 -8.70 -5.48
CA GLY A 25 -5.18 -9.30 -5.82
C GLY A 25 -6.23 -9.11 -4.75
N VAL A 26 -5.83 -9.27 -3.51
CA VAL A 26 -6.75 -9.11 -2.39
C VAL A 26 -7.23 -7.67 -2.30
N LEU A 27 -6.31 -6.73 -2.45
CA LEU A 27 -6.66 -5.32 -2.37
C LEU A 27 -7.56 -4.90 -3.53
N ALA A 28 -7.27 -5.40 -4.72
CA ALA A 28 -8.09 -5.06 -5.88
C ALA A 28 -9.54 -5.48 -5.65
N GLU A 29 -9.70 -6.66 -5.10
CA GLU A 29 -11.03 -7.17 -4.81
C GLU A 29 -11.70 -6.37 -3.71
N ARG A 30 -10.94 -6.06 -2.68
CA ARG A 30 -11.47 -5.33 -1.54
C ARG A 30 -11.95 -3.93 -1.92
N PHE A 31 -11.21 -3.25 -2.78
CA PHE A 31 -11.55 -1.90 -3.19
C PHE A 31 -12.37 -1.84 -4.46
N GLY A 32 -12.61 -2.98 -5.10
CA GLY A 32 -13.39 -3.00 -6.32
C GLY A 32 -12.72 -2.30 -7.48
N VAL A 33 -11.40 -2.40 -7.57
CA VAL A 33 -10.63 -1.81 -8.65
C VAL A 33 -9.75 -2.87 -9.28
N SER A 34 -9.11 -2.52 -10.39
CA SER A 34 -8.22 -3.46 -11.06
C SER A 34 -6.93 -3.63 -10.30
N THR A 35 -6.25 -4.74 -10.55
CA THR A 35 -4.93 -4.97 -9.95
C THR A 35 -3.96 -3.90 -10.40
N GLU A 36 -4.12 -3.42 -11.62
CA GLU A 36 -3.24 -2.39 -12.14
C GLU A 36 -3.37 -1.09 -11.33
N THR A 37 -4.59 -0.75 -10.96
CA THR A 37 -4.83 0.42 -10.14
C THR A 37 -4.14 0.28 -8.79
N ILE A 38 -4.25 -0.90 -8.19
CA ILE A 38 -3.58 -1.14 -6.90
C ILE A 38 -2.07 -1.05 -7.05
N ARG A 39 -1.54 -1.61 -8.14
CA ARG A 39 -0.08 -1.52 -8.35
C ARG A 39 0.39 -0.08 -8.43
N LYS A 40 -0.38 0.76 -9.10
CA LYS A 40 -0.02 2.18 -9.19
C LYS A 40 -0.06 2.84 -7.83
N ASP A 41 -1.07 2.50 -7.03
CA ASP A 41 -1.15 3.03 -5.68
C ASP A 41 0.04 2.60 -4.84
N LEU A 42 0.44 1.35 -4.97
CA LEU A 42 1.56 0.84 -4.19
C LEU A 42 2.87 1.49 -4.62
N ILE A 43 3.02 1.75 -5.92
CA ILE A 43 4.20 2.47 -6.39
C ILE A 43 4.25 3.86 -5.78
N PHE A 44 3.09 4.52 -5.70
CA PHE A 44 3.02 5.82 -5.07
C PHE A 44 3.46 5.74 -3.60
N LEU A 45 2.94 4.75 -2.88
CA LEU A 45 3.31 4.59 -1.48
C LEU A 45 4.78 4.25 -1.32
N GLU A 46 5.33 3.52 -2.26
CA GLU A 46 6.75 3.19 -2.22
C GLU A 46 7.59 4.45 -2.36
N LYS A 47 7.18 5.32 -3.26
CA LYS A 47 7.88 6.59 -3.42
C LYS A 47 7.80 7.45 -2.18
N GLU A 48 6.71 7.32 -1.44
CA GLU A 48 6.53 8.06 -0.20
C GLU A 48 7.28 7.43 0.96
N GLY A 49 7.91 6.29 0.74
CA GLY A 49 8.64 5.61 1.79
C GLY A 49 7.78 4.80 2.72
N LEU A 50 6.54 4.54 2.33
CA LEU A 50 5.61 3.82 3.20
C LEU A 50 5.49 2.35 2.86
N ALA A 51 6.02 1.94 1.71
CA ALA A 51 5.87 0.56 1.26
C ALA A 51 7.11 0.13 0.53
N LYS A 52 7.33 -1.18 0.53
CA LYS A 52 8.37 -1.80 -0.27
C LYS A 52 7.72 -2.87 -1.13
N LYS A 53 8.16 -2.93 -2.37
CA LYS A 53 7.65 -3.92 -3.29
C LYS A 53 8.01 -5.31 -2.83
N SER A 54 7.07 -6.22 -2.94
CA SER A 54 7.32 -7.62 -2.66
C SER A 54 6.60 -8.45 -3.70
N HIS A 55 6.85 -9.74 -3.65
CA HIS A 55 6.28 -10.65 -4.64
C HIS A 55 4.76 -10.66 -4.52
N GLY A 56 4.09 -10.18 -5.56
CA GLY A 56 2.64 -10.18 -5.60
C GLY A 56 1.97 -9.12 -4.75
N GLY A 57 2.74 -8.19 -4.18
CA GLY A 57 2.14 -7.18 -3.34
C GLY A 57 3.16 -6.21 -2.82
N ALA A 58 3.02 -5.84 -1.56
CA ALA A 58 3.93 -4.91 -0.92
C ALA A 58 3.98 -5.20 0.57
N VAL A 59 5.06 -4.77 1.19
CA VAL A 59 5.20 -4.87 2.63
C VAL A 59 5.44 -3.48 3.18
N SER A 60 5.17 -3.32 4.46
CA SER A 60 5.50 -2.10 5.15
C SER A 60 6.99 -1.85 5.00
N SER A 61 7.35 -0.59 4.82
CA SER A 61 8.76 -0.25 4.62
C SER A 61 9.63 -0.58 5.81
N GLY A 62 9.02 -0.73 6.96
CA GLY A 62 9.77 -0.96 8.18
C GLY A 62 10.22 0.32 8.85
N ALA A 63 10.12 1.42 8.14
CA ALA A 63 10.55 2.69 8.72
C ALA A 63 9.77 3.03 9.97
N LEU A 64 8.50 2.63 10.00
CA LEU A 64 7.66 2.92 11.15
C LEU A 64 7.95 2.01 12.32
N PHE A 65 8.61 0.90 12.07
CA PHE A 65 8.91 -0.08 13.10
C PHE A 65 10.35 -0.03 13.56
N GLU A 66 11.19 0.61 12.79
CA GLU A 66 12.59 0.71 13.17
C GLU A 66 12.73 1.69 14.29
N ARG A 67 13.56 1.32 15.22
CA ARG A 67 13.78 2.15 16.37
C ARG A 67 15.22 2.55 16.45
N PRO A 68 15.50 3.82 16.39
CA PRO A 68 16.84 4.28 16.69
C PRO A 68 17.03 4.09 18.19
N LEU A 69 18.01 3.39 18.52
CA LEU A 69 18.28 3.19 19.96
C LEU A 69 19.25 4.20 20.52
#